data_26068845c4827c0db058ac2c94bf424f
#
_entry.id   26068845c4827c0db058ac2c94bf424f
#
_cell.length_a   1.000
_cell.length_b   1.000
_cell.length_c   1.000
_cell.angle_alpha   90.00
_cell.angle_beta   90.00
_cell.angle_gamma   90.00
#
_symmetry.space_group_name_H-M   'P 1'
#
loop_
_entity.id
_entity.type
_entity.pdbx_description
1 polymer ?
#
loop_
_entity_poly.entity_id
_entity_poly.type
_entity_poly.pdbx_seq_one_letter_code
_entity_poly.pdbx_strand_id
1 'polypeptide(L)'
;KRFLTSASEASIFNYGTSDVPTLQIRGDLGTQASLTGLTAYSLETTVADDNGEPSFNGNALGVFEKVRNFTYSASGAGTLDIDNIPREAFLNAIHLFPAADVITNVEVFVDNVKVWDASKERMTEVCTGSGRTVAAGDYHIDFLLNNALGSQLTLAGTSDFRLRITHSGTISLTAYAQYLTDFATA
;
A
#
# COMPACT_ATOMS: atom_id res chain seq x y z
N LYS A 1 12.09 -3.03 2.36
CA LYS A 1 12.25 -2.50 3.72
C LYS A 1 11.90 -1.03 3.68
N ARG A 2 10.63 -0.69 3.92
CA ARG A 2 10.17 0.69 3.79
C ARG A 2 10.57 1.58 4.96
N PHE A 3 10.71 1.14 6.17
CA PHE A 3 10.64 2.02 7.35
C PHE A 3 11.66 1.70 8.44
N LEU A 4 12.77 1.08 8.11
CA LEU A 4 13.74 0.70 9.13
C LEU A 4 14.84 1.75 9.26
N THR A 5 14.48 2.98 9.61
CA THR A 5 15.45 4.02 9.95
C THR A 5 15.78 3.99 11.44
N SER A 6 14.88 3.44 12.27
CA SER A 6 15.12 3.25 13.72
C SER A 6 14.45 1.98 14.26
N ALA A 7 14.92 1.48 15.40
CA ALA A 7 14.31 0.33 16.05
C ALA A 7 12.87 0.61 16.52
N SER A 8 12.57 1.86 16.87
CA SER A 8 11.21 2.28 17.25
C SER A 8 10.24 2.26 16.08
N GLU A 9 10.68 2.65 14.87
CA GLU A 9 9.84 2.57 13.67
C GLU A 9 9.64 1.12 13.24
N ALA A 10 10.65 0.26 13.39
CA ALA A 10 10.52 -1.16 13.10
C ALA A 10 9.48 -1.85 13.98
N SER A 11 9.34 -1.41 15.23
CA SER A 11 8.37 -1.99 16.20
C SER A 11 6.92 -1.66 15.85
N ILE A 12 6.65 -0.57 15.12
CA ILE A 12 5.29 -0.18 14.72
C ILE A 12 4.64 -1.23 13.82
N PHE A 13 5.45 -1.95 13.02
CA PHE A 13 4.98 -2.97 12.09
C PHE A 13 5.01 -4.40 12.64
N ASN A 14 5.31 -4.55 13.92
CA ASN A 14 5.22 -5.84 14.57
C ASN A 14 3.78 -6.15 14.97
N TYR A 15 3.34 -7.37 14.66
CA TYR A 15 2.04 -7.86 15.13
C TYR A 15 2.16 -8.27 16.60
N GLY A 16 1.44 -7.59 17.48
CA GLY A 16 1.24 -8.06 18.83
C GLY A 16 0.27 -9.25 18.83
N THR A 17 0.71 -10.40 19.31
CA THR A 17 -0.08 -11.63 19.32
C THR A 17 -0.49 -12.06 20.73
N SER A 18 -0.19 -11.26 21.75
CA SER A 18 -0.45 -11.62 23.15
C SER A 18 -1.91 -11.89 23.48
N ASP A 19 -2.83 -11.16 22.83
CA ASP A 19 -4.29 -11.29 23.06
C ASP A 19 -4.98 -12.12 21.97
N VAL A 20 -4.21 -12.69 21.05
CA VAL A 20 -4.75 -13.49 19.94
C VAL A 20 -4.50 -14.97 20.20
N PRO A 21 -5.53 -15.77 20.48
CA PRO A 21 -5.37 -17.20 20.78
C PRO A 21 -4.88 -18.00 19.59
N THR A 22 -5.04 -17.49 18.39
CA THR A 22 -4.63 -18.17 17.15
C THR A 22 -4.25 -17.16 16.08
N LEU A 23 -3.04 -17.28 15.55
CA LEU A 23 -2.60 -16.57 14.35
C LEU A 23 -2.67 -17.54 13.16
N GLN A 24 -3.44 -17.16 12.14
CA GLN A 24 -3.55 -17.92 10.90
C GLN A 24 -3.03 -17.09 9.73
N ILE A 25 -2.07 -17.66 8.99
CA ILE A 25 -1.60 -17.13 7.72
C ILE A 25 -2.31 -17.91 6.60
N ARG A 26 -3.07 -17.20 5.77
CA ARG A 26 -3.72 -17.77 4.60
C ARG A 26 -3.09 -17.21 3.33
N GLY A 27 -2.57 -18.09 2.48
CA GLY A 27 -2.05 -17.75 1.16
C GLY A 27 -2.91 -18.39 0.07
N ASP A 28 -3.29 -17.63 -0.94
CA ASP A 28 -3.84 -18.13 -2.18
C ASP A 28 -2.72 -18.13 -3.23
N LEU A 29 -2.33 -19.31 -3.65
CA LEU A 29 -1.16 -19.51 -4.52
C LEU A 29 -1.56 -19.57 -6.01
N GLY A 30 -2.84 -19.43 -6.33
CA GLY A 30 -3.34 -19.56 -7.68
C GLY A 30 -3.08 -20.97 -8.25
N THR A 31 -3.14 -21.09 -9.57
CA THR A 31 -2.88 -22.37 -10.27
C THR A 31 -1.38 -22.51 -10.51
N GLN A 32 -0.68 -23.23 -9.63
CA GLN A 32 0.74 -23.57 -9.80
C GLN A 32 0.89 -25.03 -10.21
N ALA A 33 1.63 -25.29 -11.28
CA ALA A 33 1.80 -26.64 -11.82
C ALA A 33 2.59 -27.58 -10.91
N SER A 34 3.45 -27.05 -10.02
CA SER A 34 4.23 -27.88 -9.08
C SER A 34 4.73 -27.04 -7.89
N LEU A 35 3.93 -26.92 -6.85
CA LEU A 35 4.42 -26.45 -5.55
C LEU A 35 4.81 -27.66 -4.70
N THR A 36 6.09 -27.86 -4.47
CA THR A 36 6.60 -29.01 -3.70
C THR A 36 6.72 -28.73 -2.20
N GLY A 37 6.60 -27.46 -1.79
CA GLY A 37 6.59 -27.06 -0.38
C GLY A 37 6.43 -25.55 -0.22
N LEU A 38 5.85 -25.14 0.90
CA LEU A 38 5.79 -23.76 1.37
C LEU A 38 6.35 -23.73 2.78
N THR A 39 7.34 -22.89 3.02
CA THR A 39 7.91 -22.69 4.35
C THR A 39 7.71 -21.24 4.78
N ALA A 40 7.13 -21.04 5.95
CA ALA A 40 7.01 -19.73 6.58
C ALA A 40 8.01 -19.64 7.73
N TYR A 41 8.67 -18.48 7.84
CA TYR A 41 9.55 -18.16 8.96
C TYR A 41 8.95 -16.98 9.72
N SER A 42 8.86 -17.11 11.05
CA SER A 42 8.50 -16.02 11.94
C SER A 42 9.71 -15.60 12.77
N LEU A 43 9.87 -14.31 13.00
CA LEU A 43 10.76 -13.77 14.01
C LEU A 43 9.90 -13.26 15.13
N GLU A 44 9.97 -13.93 16.28
CA GLU A 44 9.18 -13.59 17.45
C GLU A 44 10.11 -12.96 18.50
N THR A 45 9.66 -11.85 19.06
CA THR A 45 10.35 -11.17 20.16
C THR A 45 9.37 -10.92 21.29
N THR A 46 9.80 -11.18 22.49
CA THR A 46 9.09 -10.72 23.71
C THR A 46 9.69 -9.40 24.14
N VAL A 47 8.85 -8.41 24.38
CA VAL A 47 9.27 -7.17 25.03
C VAL A 47 9.27 -7.44 26.52
N ALA A 48 10.41 -7.23 27.17
CA ALA A 48 10.51 -7.29 28.61
C ALA A 48 10.23 -5.90 29.22
N ASP A 49 9.57 -5.88 30.37
CA ASP A 49 9.47 -4.68 31.21
C ASP A 49 10.80 -4.37 31.89
N ASP A 50 10.84 -3.30 32.70
CA ASP A 50 12.03 -2.88 33.45
C ASP A 50 12.54 -3.94 34.44
N ASN A 51 11.74 -4.97 34.76
CA ASN A 51 12.08 -6.08 35.62
C ASN A 51 12.52 -7.35 34.85
N GLY A 52 12.52 -7.29 33.50
CA GLY A 52 12.86 -8.42 32.67
C GLY A 52 11.70 -9.40 32.44
N GLU A 53 10.51 -9.08 32.94
CA GLU A 53 9.31 -9.89 32.67
C GLU A 53 8.69 -9.54 31.32
N PRO A 54 8.06 -10.49 30.63
CA PRO A 54 7.34 -10.21 29.39
C PRO A 54 6.29 -9.12 29.61
N SER A 55 6.52 -7.95 29.02
CA SER A 55 5.59 -6.83 29.12
C SER A 55 4.75 -6.76 27.85
N PHE A 56 3.45 -6.83 28.02
CA PHE A 56 2.46 -6.63 26.99
C PHE A 56 1.83 -5.26 27.21
N ASN A 57 2.40 -4.24 26.60
CA ASN A 57 1.85 -2.88 26.67
C ASN A 57 0.52 -2.79 25.91
N GLY A 58 -0.51 -3.47 26.36
CA GLY A 58 -1.93 -3.23 26.15
C GLY A 58 -2.51 -3.05 24.74
N ASN A 59 -1.68 -2.83 23.74
CA ASN A 59 -2.07 -2.72 22.34
C ASN A 59 -1.48 -3.89 21.54
N ALA A 60 -2.08 -5.04 21.71
CA ALA A 60 -1.64 -6.28 21.11
C ALA A 60 -1.52 -6.23 19.58
N LEU A 61 -2.44 -5.53 18.96
CA LEU A 61 -2.51 -5.42 17.50
C LEU A 61 -2.30 -3.96 17.11
N GLY A 62 -1.08 -3.49 17.06
CA GLY A 62 -0.74 -2.10 16.72
C GLY A 62 -1.24 -1.68 15.31
N VAL A 63 -0.49 -0.82 14.70
CA VAL A 63 -0.74 -0.37 13.32
C VAL A 63 -0.22 -1.41 12.34
N PHE A 64 -0.96 -1.71 11.30
CA PHE A 64 -0.54 -2.66 10.27
C PHE A 64 -0.74 -2.10 8.85
N GLU A 65 0.00 -2.64 7.90
CA GLU A 65 -0.17 -2.31 6.49
C GLU A 65 -1.24 -3.22 5.87
N LYS A 66 -2.31 -2.61 5.37
CA LYS A 66 -3.42 -3.28 4.70
C LYS A 66 -3.33 -3.01 3.20
N VAL A 67 -3.40 -4.07 2.41
CA VAL A 67 -3.39 -3.96 0.96
C VAL A 67 -4.76 -4.37 0.42
N ARG A 68 -5.35 -3.50 -0.39
CA ARG A 68 -6.58 -3.81 -1.14
C ARG A 68 -6.31 -3.80 -2.62
N ASN A 69 -6.94 -4.73 -3.35
CA ASN A 69 -6.87 -4.79 -4.79
C ASN A 69 -8.22 -4.44 -5.43
N PHE A 70 -8.15 -3.83 -6.59
CA PHE A 70 -9.30 -3.43 -7.40
C PHE A 70 -8.98 -3.66 -8.87
N THR A 71 -10.02 -3.89 -9.67
CA THR A 71 -9.90 -4.05 -11.12
C THR A 71 -10.78 -3.05 -11.82
N TYR A 72 -10.23 -2.42 -12.85
CA TYR A 72 -10.93 -1.42 -13.66
C TYR A 72 -10.65 -1.65 -15.14
N SER A 73 -11.57 -1.21 -15.99
CA SER A 73 -11.38 -1.27 -17.43
C SER A 73 -12.08 -0.11 -18.13
N ALA A 74 -11.50 0.36 -19.22
CA ALA A 74 -12.13 1.31 -20.13
C ALA A 74 -11.70 1.01 -21.57
N SER A 75 -12.59 1.26 -22.52
CA SER A 75 -12.33 1.06 -23.94
C SER A 75 -11.84 2.33 -24.61
N GLY A 76 -10.91 2.17 -25.57
CA GLY A 76 -10.35 3.28 -26.34
C GLY A 76 -9.40 4.15 -25.54
N ALA A 77 -8.94 5.23 -26.14
CA ALA A 77 -8.14 6.26 -25.47
C ALA A 77 -9.06 7.26 -24.74
N GLY A 78 -8.61 7.79 -23.61
CA GLY A 78 -9.41 8.74 -22.85
C GLY A 78 -8.98 8.90 -21.40
N THR A 79 -9.97 9.16 -20.57
CA THR A 79 -9.80 9.35 -19.12
C THR A 79 -10.70 8.37 -18.36
N LEU A 80 -10.13 7.70 -17.38
CA LEU A 80 -10.83 6.81 -16.45
C LEU A 80 -10.83 7.48 -15.07
N ASP A 81 -12.01 7.83 -14.58
CA ASP A 81 -12.19 8.34 -13.23
C ASP A 81 -12.60 7.18 -12.30
N ILE A 82 -11.91 7.07 -11.17
CA ILE A 82 -12.11 6.05 -10.14
C ILE A 82 -12.38 6.77 -8.82
N ASP A 83 -13.58 6.63 -8.28
CA ASP A 83 -14.05 7.28 -7.06
C ASP A 83 -14.46 6.30 -5.94
N ASN A 84 -14.36 5.00 -6.22
CA ASN A 84 -14.79 3.94 -5.31
C ASN A 84 -13.64 3.26 -4.56
N ILE A 85 -12.44 3.85 -4.55
CA ILE A 85 -11.33 3.39 -3.71
C ILE A 85 -11.67 3.73 -2.24
N PRO A 86 -11.63 2.76 -1.30
CA PRO A 86 -11.93 3.02 0.10
C PRO A 86 -11.05 4.11 0.71
N ARG A 87 -11.65 4.97 1.53
CA ARG A 87 -10.98 6.03 2.26
C ARG A 87 -10.64 5.54 3.66
N GLU A 88 -9.57 4.77 3.77
CA GLU A 88 -9.03 4.38 5.07
C GLU A 88 -8.15 5.50 5.63
N ALA A 89 -7.74 5.43 6.91
CA ALA A 89 -7.14 6.57 7.61
C ALA A 89 -5.91 7.16 6.89
N PHE A 90 -4.97 6.31 6.49
CA PHE A 90 -3.73 6.74 5.86
C PHE A 90 -3.42 5.90 4.63
N LEU A 91 -3.23 6.55 3.49
CA LEU A 91 -2.83 5.92 2.24
C LEU A 91 -1.32 6.08 2.03
N ASN A 92 -0.63 4.97 1.95
CA ASN A 92 0.82 4.91 1.73
C ASN A 92 1.17 5.01 0.24
N ALA A 93 0.49 4.20 -0.58
CA ALA A 93 0.76 4.13 -2.01
C ALA A 93 -0.42 3.54 -2.79
N ILE A 94 -0.45 3.82 -4.09
CA ILE A 94 -1.27 3.12 -5.07
C ILE A 94 -0.36 2.61 -6.19
N HIS A 95 -0.48 1.34 -6.49
CA HIS A 95 0.25 0.69 -7.58
C HIS A 95 -0.72 0.25 -8.66
N LEU A 96 -0.49 0.68 -9.88
CA LEU A 96 -1.33 0.45 -11.03
C LEU A 96 -0.60 -0.49 -12.00
N PHE A 97 -1.21 -1.63 -12.29
CA PHE A 97 -0.69 -2.67 -13.17
C PHE A 97 -1.63 -2.85 -14.36
N PRO A 98 -1.47 -2.06 -15.41
CA PRO A 98 -2.26 -2.24 -16.62
C PRO A 98 -1.75 -3.45 -17.43
N ALA A 99 -2.66 -4.13 -18.12
CA ALA A 99 -2.31 -5.23 -19.00
C ALA A 99 -1.47 -4.81 -20.22
N ALA A 100 -1.48 -3.50 -20.54
CA ALA A 100 -0.68 -2.89 -21.62
C ALA A 100 -0.16 -1.54 -21.14
N ASP A 101 0.96 -1.09 -21.71
CA ASP A 101 1.56 0.21 -21.42
C ASP A 101 0.77 1.35 -22.09
N VAL A 102 -0.33 1.74 -21.49
CA VAL A 102 -1.25 2.76 -22.00
C VAL A 102 -1.47 3.95 -21.07
N ILE A 103 -1.02 3.89 -19.80
CA ILE A 103 -1.14 5.00 -18.86
C ILE A 103 -0.17 6.10 -19.26
N THR A 104 -0.67 7.31 -19.47
CA THR A 104 0.13 8.49 -19.81
C THR A 104 0.24 9.49 -18.69
N ASN A 105 -0.82 9.67 -17.89
CA ASN A 105 -0.84 10.58 -16.75
C ASN A 105 -1.79 10.07 -15.66
N VAL A 106 -1.48 10.38 -14.41
CA VAL A 106 -2.37 10.10 -13.28
C VAL A 106 -2.45 11.31 -12.36
N GLU A 107 -3.68 11.66 -12.02
CA GLU A 107 -4.02 12.72 -11.06
C GLU A 107 -4.75 12.10 -9.87
N VAL A 108 -4.45 12.58 -8.66
CA VAL A 108 -5.17 12.22 -7.42
C VAL A 108 -5.80 13.46 -6.85
N PHE A 109 -7.08 13.36 -6.50
CA PHE A 109 -7.85 14.42 -5.89
C PHE A 109 -8.36 13.99 -4.51
N VAL A 110 -8.26 14.88 -3.54
CA VAL A 110 -8.85 14.76 -2.21
C VAL A 110 -9.65 16.02 -1.95
N ASP A 111 -10.95 15.89 -1.71
CA ASP A 111 -11.88 17.00 -1.51
C ASP A 111 -11.73 18.09 -2.60
N ASN A 112 -11.65 17.66 -3.87
CA ASN A 112 -11.41 18.49 -5.05
C ASN A 112 -10.03 19.19 -5.12
N VAL A 113 -9.14 18.96 -4.19
CA VAL A 113 -7.75 19.45 -4.25
C VAL A 113 -6.89 18.40 -4.94
N LYS A 114 -6.14 18.80 -5.97
CA LYS A 114 -5.20 17.93 -6.64
C LYS A 114 -3.95 17.76 -5.78
N VAL A 115 -3.72 16.56 -5.26
CA VAL A 115 -2.58 16.21 -4.37
C VAL A 115 -1.46 15.47 -5.11
N TRP A 116 -1.76 14.95 -6.30
CA TRP A 116 -0.81 14.31 -7.19
C TRP A 116 -1.16 14.62 -8.64
N ASP A 117 -0.14 14.90 -9.44
CA ASP A 117 -0.26 15.06 -10.89
C ASP A 117 1.10 14.77 -11.54
N ALA A 118 1.20 13.65 -12.24
CA ALA A 118 2.44 13.29 -12.89
C ALA A 118 2.20 12.47 -14.16
N SER A 119 2.96 12.78 -15.22
CA SER A 119 3.07 11.88 -16.35
C SER A 119 3.82 10.61 -15.97
N LYS A 120 3.70 9.57 -16.78
CA LYS A 120 4.41 8.31 -16.57
C LYS A 120 5.93 8.50 -16.50
N GLU A 121 6.49 9.30 -17.39
CA GLU A 121 7.91 9.60 -17.42
C GLU A 121 8.35 10.27 -16.12
N ARG A 122 7.59 11.27 -15.66
CA ARG A 122 7.88 12.00 -14.43
C ARG A 122 7.82 11.09 -13.21
N MET A 123 6.80 10.25 -13.13
CA MET A 123 6.69 9.24 -12.06
C MET A 123 7.89 8.30 -12.06
N THR A 124 8.29 7.81 -13.25
CA THR A 124 9.44 6.90 -13.39
C THR A 124 10.74 7.55 -12.94
N GLU A 125 10.98 8.82 -13.33
CA GLU A 125 12.14 9.60 -12.88
C GLU A 125 12.19 9.73 -11.35
N VAL A 126 11.07 10.11 -10.74
CA VAL A 126 10.98 10.30 -9.28
C VAL A 126 11.20 8.98 -8.53
N CYS A 127 10.58 7.89 -8.98
CA CYS A 127 10.77 6.56 -8.38
C CYS A 127 12.22 6.10 -8.51
N THR A 128 12.82 6.23 -9.69
CA THR A 128 14.21 5.82 -9.94
C THR A 128 15.17 6.68 -9.13
N GLY A 129 14.97 7.99 -9.07
CA GLY A 129 15.76 8.92 -8.23
C GLY A 129 15.68 8.59 -6.74
N SER A 130 14.60 7.95 -6.29
CA SER A 130 14.41 7.45 -4.93
C SER A 130 14.92 6.01 -4.73
N GLY A 131 15.66 5.46 -5.69
CA GLY A 131 16.25 4.12 -5.62
C GLY A 131 15.26 2.98 -5.85
N ARG A 132 14.10 3.25 -6.47
CA ARG A 132 13.09 2.26 -6.78
C ARG A 132 13.16 1.85 -8.25
N THR A 133 12.87 0.59 -8.55
CA THR A 133 12.77 0.09 -9.91
C THR A 133 11.30 0.08 -10.33
N VAL A 134 10.99 0.67 -11.48
CA VAL A 134 9.68 0.66 -12.11
C VAL A 134 9.72 -0.30 -13.29
N ALA A 135 8.84 -1.30 -13.31
CA ALA A 135 8.69 -2.19 -14.45
C ALA A 135 7.99 -1.46 -15.63
N ALA A 136 8.27 -1.92 -16.84
CA ALA A 136 7.64 -1.35 -18.02
C ALA A 136 6.10 -1.54 -17.96
N GLY A 137 5.38 -0.47 -18.20
CA GLY A 137 3.91 -0.47 -18.14
C GLY A 137 3.34 -0.06 -16.78
N ASP A 138 4.01 -0.32 -15.68
CA ASP A 138 3.51 -0.03 -14.34
C ASP A 138 3.51 1.46 -14.03
N TYR A 139 2.60 1.86 -13.13
CA TYR A 139 2.54 3.22 -12.61
C TYR A 139 2.39 3.19 -11.09
N HIS A 140 3.20 3.97 -10.38
CA HIS A 140 3.24 3.98 -8.92
C HIS A 140 3.04 5.39 -8.36
N ILE A 141 2.06 5.54 -7.49
CA ILE A 141 1.83 6.73 -6.69
C ILE A 141 2.30 6.39 -5.28
N ASP A 142 3.41 6.95 -4.83
CA ASP A 142 4.00 6.63 -3.56
C ASP A 142 4.19 7.89 -2.72
N PHE A 143 3.39 8.03 -1.68
CA PHE A 143 3.46 9.16 -0.75
C PHE A 143 4.60 9.01 0.27
N LEU A 144 5.23 7.82 0.32
CA LEU A 144 6.33 7.51 1.23
C LEU A 144 7.69 7.42 0.53
N LEU A 145 7.90 8.18 -0.54
CA LEU A 145 9.15 8.19 -1.30
C LEU A 145 10.37 8.53 -0.43
N ASN A 146 10.19 9.36 0.59
CA ASN A 146 11.24 9.74 1.55
C ASN A 146 11.44 8.72 2.68
N ASN A 147 10.70 7.60 2.69
CA ASN A 147 10.67 6.58 3.73
C ASN A 147 10.33 7.11 5.13
N ALA A 148 9.71 8.29 5.24
CA ALA A 148 9.30 8.87 6.52
C ALA A 148 7.83 8.57 6.80
N LEU A 149 7.54 8.00 7.97
CA LEU A 149 6.19 7.97 8.51
C LEU A 149 5.72 9.41 8.75
N GLY A 150 4.47 9.71 8.39
CA GLY A 150 3.93 11.06 8.44
C GLY A 150 3.86 11.77 7.09
N SER A 151 4.46 11.19 6.04
CA SER A 151 4.27 11.65 4.64
C SER A 151 3.08 10.98 3.94
N GLN A 152 2.37 10.08 4.64
CA GLN A 152 1.19 9.41 4.11
C GLN A 152 0.11 10.43 3.73
N LEU A 153 -0.69 10.10 2.73
CA LEU A 153 -1.88 10.85 2.42
C LEU A 153 -2.97 10.53 3.45
N THR A 154 -3.37 11.52 4.23
CA THR A 154 -4.47 11.38 5.20
C THR A 154 -5.81 11.44 4.48
N LEU A 155 -6.61 10.38 4.60
CA LEU A 155 -7.96 10.29 4.05
C LEU A 155 -9.04 10.32 5.13
N ALA A 156 -8.66 10.29 6.41
CA ALA A 156 -9.60 10.40 7.51
C ALA A 156 -10.35 11.73 7.48
N GLY A 157 -11.68 11.67 7.51
CA GLY A 157 -12.54 12.86 7.49
C GLY A 157 -12.73 13.52 6.12
N THR A 158 -12.14 12.97 5.05
CA THR A 158 -12.35 13.46 3.69
C THR A 158 -13.70 13.00 3.14
N SER A 159 -14.33 13.83 2.32
CA SER A 159 -15.61 13.51 1.67
C SER A 159 -15.45 12.97 0.27
N ASP A 160 -14.36 13.31 -0.43
CA ASP A 160 -14.09 12.85 -1.79
C ASP A 160 -12.64 12.37 -1.92
N PHE A 161 -12.46 11.22 -2.56
CA PHE A 161 -11.17 10.71 -2.97
C PHE A 161 -11.31 10.11 -4.37
N ARG A 162 -10.59 10.68 -5.32
CA ARG A 162 -10.72 10.31 -6.73
C ARG A 162 -9.36 10.19 -7.41
N LEU A 163 -9.22 9.13 -8.17
CA LEU A 163 -8.08 8.89 -9.05
C LEU A 163 -8.54 9.12 -10.50
N ARG A 164 -7.82 9.93 -11.24
CA ARG A 164 -8.03 10.16 -12.67
C ARG A 164 -6.85 9.65 -13.45
N ILE A 165 -7.09 8.71 -14.36
CA ILE A 165 -6.08 8.08 -15.19
C ILE A 165 -6.32 8.49 -16.63
N THR A 166 -5.34 9.14 -17.26
CA THR A 166 -5.34 9.39 -18.71
C THR A 166 -4.60 8.24 -19.41
N HIS A 167 -5.23 7.67 -20.43
CA HIS A 167 -4.70 6.52 -21.15
C HIS A 167 -4.83 6.66 -22.67
N SER A 168 -3.85 6.10 -23.39
CA SER A 168 -3.72 6.22 -24.85
C SER A 168 -4.46 5.13 -25.64
N GLY A 169 -5.03 4.14 -24.95
CA GLY A 169 -5.72 3.01 -25.58
C GLY A 169 -6.62 2.29 -24.59
N THR A 170 -7.20 1.17 -24.98
CA THR A 170 -8.00 0.32 -24.10
C THR A 170 -7.17 -0.10 -22.89
N ILE A 171 -7.71 0.14 -21.69
CA ILE A 171 -7.06 -0.19 -20.42
C ILE A 171 -7.82 -1.31 -19.70
N SER A 172 -7.08 -2.32 -19.23
CA SER A 172 -7.49 -3.28 -18.22
C SER A 172 -6.47 -3.20 -17.11
N LEU A 173 -6.88 -2.85 -15.92
CA LEU A 173 -6.04 -2.39 -14.84
C LEU A 173 -6.32 -3.16 -13.56
N THR A 174 -5.28 -3.67 -12.91
CA THR A 174 -5.31 -4.07 -11.51
C THR A 174 -4.62 -3.00 -10.68
N ALA A 175 -5.30 -2.47 -9.68
CA ALA A 175 -4.80 -1.47 -8.76
C ALA A 175 -4.65 -2.07 -7.37
N TYR A 176 -3.53 -1.79 -6.70
CA TYR A 176 -3.31 -2.12 -5.29
C TYR A 176 -3.12 -0.85 -4.50
N ALA A 177 -3.99 -0.62 -3.53
CA ALA A 177 -3.87 0.48 -2.58
C ALA A 177 -3.33 -0.05 -1.24
N GLN A 178 -2.27 0.59 -0.74
CA GLN A 178 -1.60 0.26 0.51
C GLN A 178 -1.96 1.29 1.57
N TYR A 179 -2.57 0.84 2.65
CA TYR A 179 -3.02 1.68 3.75
C TYR A 179 -2.26 1.33 5.01
N LEU A 180 -2.04 2.35 5.84
CA LEU A 180 -1.67 2.17 7.23
C LEU A 180 -2.94 2.34 8.08
N THR A 181 -3.32 1.31 8.81
CA THR A 181 -4.54 1.29 9.61
C THR A 181 -4.30 0.60 10.95
N ASP A 182 -5.21 0.79 11.88
CA ASP A 182 -5.24 0.04 13.13
C ASP A 182 -6.40 -0.97 13.14
N PHE A 183 -6.38 -1.88 14.09
CA PHE A 183 -7.43 -2.90 14.21
C PHE A 183 -8.76 -2.34 14.74
N ALA A 184 -8.77 -1.15 15.32
CA ALA A 184 -9.99 -0.53 15.82
C ALA A 184 -10.84 0.06 14.70
N THR A 185 -10.23 0.34 13.53
CA THR A 185 -10.87 0.97 12.36
C THR A 185 -10.92 0.06 11.13
N ALA A 186 -10.54 -1.21 11.28
CA ALA A 186 -10.43 -2.17 10.18
C ALA A 186 -11.77 -2.86 9.81
#